data_7f695c68bad60a2db84f35ef88339d6a
#
_entry.id   7f695c68bad60a2db84f35ef88339d6a
#
_cell.length_a   1.000
_cell.length_b   1.000
_cell.length_c   1.000
_cell.angle_alpha   90.00
_cell.angle_beta   90.00
_cell.angle_gamma   90.00
#
_symmetry.space_group_name_H-M   'P 1'
#
loop_
_entity.id
_entity.type
_entity.pdbx_description
1 polymer ?
#
loop_
_entity_poly.entity_id
_entity_poly.type
_entity_poly.pdbx_seq_one_letter_code
_entity_poly.pdbx_strand_id
1 'polypeptide(L)'
;MKSLTSLWSCAAKELATRCCTSATLDIKYVESRVEHEGLSFLAITLADFGKAIQKWLDQGHVTPWDAPAFARKRGRLTGLPVFLQGFLARVFDPASGALLDSPDIEAIYAIRQLTLMFSKIALPRASVQGMPNEVVTPRRERLAMSEYVQCEQEVKFSDSILDPQFIEDFKRVSLVLYGDMFDWMEETLSISKLLPKHGPGAVADRLSSNAKYDSRTWTTRLQSVFPAEDYLVPNGHYNGSVVSDSCYSESATAHCYSVRSTGFNFLEPGSEIPVRVITVPKTLKTPRIIAIEPACMQYMQQALFRLILDGLKR
;
A
#
# COMPACT_ATOMS: atom_id res chain seq x y z
N MET A 1 -28.16 0.54 -4.59
CA MET A 1 -28.14 -0.02 -3.21
C MET A 1 -28.94 -1.31 -3.10
N LYS A 2 -30.19 -1.38 -3.52
CA LYS A 2 -31.02 -2.61 -3.42
C LYS A 2 -30.33 -3.85 -3.96
N SER A 3 -29.63 -3.79 -5.10
CA SER A 3 -28.90 -4.93 -5.68
C SER A 3 -27.73 -5.42 -4.82
N LEU A 4 -26.99 -4.53 -4.15
CA LEU A 4 -25.90 -4.91 -3.25
C LEU A 4 -26.41 -5.56 -1.97
N THR A 5 -27.50 -5.05 -1.42
CA THR A 5 -28.16 -5.65 -0.26
C THR A 5 -28.72 -7.02 -0.60
N SER A 6 -29.35 -7.17 -1.79
CA SER A 6 -29.84 -8.48 -2.25
C SER A 6 -28.69 -9.48 -2.46
N LEU A 7 -27.57 -9.05 -3.00
CA LEU A 7 -26.38 -9.89 -3.15
C LEU A 7 -25.85 -10.34 -1.79
N TRP A 8 -25.76 -9.43 -0.82
CA TRP A 8 -25.37 -9.75 0.55
C TRP A 8 -26.34 -10.78 1.18
N SER A 9 -27.62 -10.57 1.01
CA SER A 9 -28.69 -11.46 1.56
C SER A 9 -28.63 -12.86 0.93
N CYS A 10 -28.34 -12.97 -0.37
CA CYS A 10 -28.13 -14.26 -1.04
C CYS A 10 -26.90 -14.98 -0.47
N ALA A 11 -25.77 -14.27 -0.36
CA ALA A 11 -24.55 -14.83 0.21
C ALA A 11 -24.77 -15.29 1.68
N ALA A 12 -25.48 -14.48 2.47
CA ALA A 12 -25.78 -14.81 3.86
C ALA A 12 -26.63 -16.08 3.99
N LYS A 13 -27.62 -16.29 3.13
CA LYS A 13 -28.44 -17.51 3.11
C LYS A 13 -27.62 -18.73 2.76
N GLU A 14 -26.81 -18.65 1.71
CA GLU A 14 -25.96 -19.76 1.27
C GLU A 14 -24.94 -20.15 2.35
N LEU A 15 -24.21 -19.16 2.90
CA LEU A 15 -23.24 -19.43 3.94
C LEU A 15 -23.85 -19.93 5.23
N ALA A 16 -25.06 -19.46 5.59
CA ALA A 16 -25.80 -19.97 6.74
C ALA A 16 -26.17 -21.45 6.56
N THR A 17 -26.59 -21.84 5.35
CA THR A 17 -26.88 -23.25 5.04
C THR A 17 -25.63 -24.11 5.18
N ARG A 18 -24.50 -23.67 4.65
CA ARG A 18 -23.19 -24.37 4.75
C ARG A 18 -22.73 -24.51 6.20
N CYS A 19 -22.94 -23.51 7.02
CA CYS A 19 -22.59 -23.53 8.43
C CYS A 19 -23.70 -24.08 9.35
N CYS A 20 -24.74 -24.70 8.82
CA CYS A 20 -25.88 -25.22 9.61
C CYS A 20 -26.41 -24.19 10.62
N THR A 21 -26.59 -22.93 10.22
CA THR A 21 -27.12 -21.83 11.04
C THR A 21 -28.17 -21.01 10.29
N SER A 22 -28.72 -19.98 10.91
CA SER A 22 -29.71 -19.10 10.30
C SER A 22 -29.21 -17.66 10.23
N ALA A 23 -29.33 -17.03 9.07
CA ALA A 23 -29.02 -15.62 8.85
C ALA A 23 -30.27 -14.72 8.74
N THR A 24 -31.47 -15.23 9.06
CA THR A 24 -32.72 -14.50 8.83
C THR A 24 -32.79 -13.18 9.59
N LEU A 25 -32.33 -13.15 10.84
CA LEU A 25 -32.30 -11.93 11.66
C LEU A 25 -31.21 -10.99 11.18
N ASP A 26 -30.07 -11.51 10.77
CA ASP A 26 -28.94 -10.72 10.25
C ASP A 26 -29.32 -10.03 8.94
N ILE A 27 -30.05 -10.71 8.06
CA ILE A 27 -30.56 -10.14 6.81
C ILE A 27 -31.48 -8.94 7.09
N LYS A 28 -32.46 -9.11 7.96
CA LYS A 28 -33.37 -8.01 8.35
C LYS A 28 -32.61 -6.84 8.99
N TYR A 29 -31.62 -7.17 9.81
CA TYR A 29 -30.77 -6.15 10.43
C TYR A 29 -29.98 -5.36 9.40
N VAL A 30 -29.33 -6.02 8.45
CA VAL A 30 -28.57 -5.38 7.38
C VAL A 30 -29.47 -4.53 6.46
N GLU A 31 -30.65 -5.06 6.09
CA GLU A 31 -31.62 -4.31 5.28
C GLU A 31 -32.03 -3.00 5.96
N SER A 32 -32.40 -3.08 7.24
CA SER A 32 -32.77 -1.90 8.02
C SER A 32 -31.59 -0.89 8.16
N ARG A 33 -30.38 -1.38 8.44
CA ARG A 33 -29.22 -0.49 8.58
C ARG A 33 -28.84 0.18 7.26
N VAL A 34 -28.95 -0.53 6.13
CA VAL A 34 -28.70 0.04 4.79
C VAL A 34 -29.73 1.10 4.41
N GLU A 35 -30.99 0.95 4.83
CA GLU A 35 -32.00 1.97 4.61
C GLU A 35 -31.65 3.29 5.32
N HIS A 36 -31.08 3.23 6.52
CA HIS A 36 -30.74 4.41 7.33
C HIS A 36 -29.35 4.97 7.06
N GLU A 37 -28.33 4.10 6.90
CA GLU A 37 -26.93 4.49 6.79
C GLU A 37 -26.40 4.43 5.34
N GLY A 38 -27.18 3.84 4.43
CA GLY A 38 -26.80 3.74 3.03
C GLY A 38 -25.61 2.79 2.81
N LEU A 39 -24.81 3.08 1.78
CA LEU A 39 -23.67 2.28 1.38
C LEU A 39 -22.55 2.27 2.43
N SER A 40 -22.50 3.29 3.29
CA SER A 40 -21.48 3.38 4.35
C SER A 40 -21.57 2.21 5.33
N PHE A 41 -22.78 1.71 5.61
CA PHE A 41 -22.96 0.52 6.42
C PHE A 41 -22.25 -0.69 5.81
N LEU A 42 -22.50 -0.98 4.53
CA LEU A 42 -21.91 -2.14 3.84
C LEU A 42 -20.39 -2.03 3.67
N ALA A 43 -19.88 -0.85 3.36
CA ALA A 43 -18.49 -0.68 2.97
C ALA A 43 -17.56 -0.26 4.13
N ILE A 44 -18.12 0.36 5.19
CA ILE A 44 -17.33 0.85 6.32
C ILE A 44 -17.70 0.08 7.59
N THR A 45 -18.98 0.15 8.02
CA THR A 45 -19.40 -0.39 9.31
C THR A 45 -19.23 -1.92 9.38
N LEU A 46 -19.64 -2.65 8.33
CA LEU A 46 -19.42 -4.09 8.24
C LEU A 46 -17.92 -4.45 8.16
N ALA A 47 -17.15 -3.67 7.41
CA ALA A 47 -15.72 -3.91 7.29
C ALA A 47 -14.96 -3.68 8.62
N ASP A 48 -15.37 -2.67 9.39
CA ASP A 48 -14.81 -2.44 10.73
C ASP A 48 -15.19 -3.57 11.70
N PHE A 49 -16.40 -4.13 11.59
CA PHE A 49 -16.77 -5.33 12.33
C PHE A 49 -15.90 -6.54 11.94
N GLY A 50 -15.65 -6.74 10.65
CA GLY A 50 -14.77 -7.81 10.17
C GLY A 50 -13.33 -7.69 10.71
N LYS A 51 -12.81 -6.46 10.86
CA LYS A 51 -11.51 -6.21 11.50
C LYS A 51 -11.53 -6.51 13.00
N ALA A 52 -12.62 -6.15 13.70
CA ALA A 52 -12.78 -6.48 15.09
C ALA A 52 -12.75 -8.00 15.31
N ILE A 53 -13.43 -8.77 14.45
CA ILE A 53 -13.41 -10.23 14.52
C ILE A 53 -12.00 -10.78 14.25
N GLN A 54 -11.26 -10.23 13.29
CA GLN A 54 -9.87 -10.64 13.07
C GLN A 54 -9.03 -10.43 14.34
N LYS A 55 -9.16 -9.28 14.97
CA LYS A 55 -8.48 -8.98 16.23
C LYS A 55 -8.89 -9.95 17.35
N TRP A 56 -10.17 -10.35 17.43
CA TRP A 56 -10.64 -11.31 18.41
C TRP A 56 -10.08 -12.71 18.20
N LEU A 57 -9.92 -13.13 16.93
CA LEU A 57 -9.25 -14.39 16.60
C LEU A 57 -7.78 -14.36 17.05
N ASP A 58 -7.08 -13.25 16.82
CA ASP A 58 -5.67 -13.09 17.21
C ASP A 58 -5.48 -13.04 18.74
N GLN A 59 -6.45 -12.45 19.45
CA GLN A 59 -6.43 -12.31 20.92
C GLN A 59 -7.02 -13.52 21.67
N GLY A 60 -7.71 -14.43 20.97
CA GLY A 60 -8.38 -15.57 21.57
C GLY A 60 -9.68 -15.23 22.31
N HIS A 61 -10.20 -14.00 22.23
CA HIS A 61 -11.46 -13.64 22.90
C HIS A 61 -12.13 -12.42 22.29
N VAL A 62 -13.46 -12.32 22.47
CA VAL A 62 -14.30 -11.20 22.01
C VAL A 62 -14.16 -10.02 22.96
N THR A 63 -13.73 -8.88 22.42
CA THR A 63 -13.60 -7.63 23.17
C THR A 63 -14.74 -6.67 22.81
N PRO A 64 -15.52 -6.24 23.79
CA PRO A 64 -16.73 -5.43 23.57
C PRO A 64 -16.52 -4.12 22.79
N TRP A 65 -15.44 -3.48 23.06
CA TRP A 65 -15.19 -2.11 22.60
C TRP A 65 -14.69 -2.02 21.16
N ASP A 66 -14.29 -3.15 20.58
CA ASP A 66 -13.77 -3.17 19.21
C ASP A 66 -14.87 -3.02 18.14
N ALA A 67 -16.12 -3.29 18.49
CA ALA A 67 -17.27 -3.18 17.57
C ALA A 67 -18.45 -2.43 18.19
N PRO A 68 -18.31 -1.14 18.54
CA PRO A 68 -19.33 -0.37 19.26
C PRO A 68 -20.62 -0.18 18.46
N ALA A 69 -20.57 -0.25 17.13
CA ALA A 69 -21.72 -0.09 16.26
C ALA A 69 -22.70 -1.26 16.27
N PHE A 70 -22.32 -2.40 16.88
CA PHE A 70 -23.15 -3.61 16.93
C PHE A 70 -23.68 -3.87 18.33
N ALA A 71 -25.01 -4.01 18.43
CA ALA A 71 -25.70 -4.24 19.69
C ALA A 71 -25.30 -5.60 20.30
N ARG A 72 -25.16 -5.61 21.61
CA ARG A 72 -24.97 -6.82 22.41
C ARG A 72 -26.28 -7.33 22.95
N LYS A 73 -26.29 -8.60 23.31
CA LYS A 73 -27.44 -9.18 23.99
C LYS A 73 -27.64 -8.46 25.33
N ARG A 74 -28.82 -7.89 25.57
CA ARG A 74 -29.17 -7.14 26.78
C ARG A 74 -28.88 -7.99 28.01
N GLY A 75 -28.13 -7.47 28.97
CA GLY A 75 -27.89 -8.10 30.27
C GLY A 75 -26.66 -9.00 30.41
N ARG A 76 -25.79 -9.14 29.38
CA ARG A 76 -24.51 -9.86 29.47
C ARG A 76 -23.35 -8.96 29.09
N LEU A 77 -22.45 -8.73 30.02
CA LEU A 77 -21.21 -7.98 29.80
C LEU A 77 -20.17 -8.76 28.99
N THR A 78 -20.29 -10.10 28.98
CA THR A 78 -19.37 -11.02 28.34
C THR A 78 -20.13 -11.86 27.33
N GLY A 79 -20.62 -11.52 26.34
CA GLY A 79 -21.34 -12.35 25.37
C GLY A 79 -20.97 -11.92 23.94
N LEU A 80 -21.35 -12.73 23.01
CA LEU A 80 -21.17 -12.45 21.61
C LEU A 80 -22.10 -11.32 21.15
N PRO A 81 -21.72 -10.52 20.16
CA PRO A 81 -22.64 -9.63 19.46
C PRO A 81 -23.87 -10.38 18.94
N VAL A 82 -25.00 -9.72 18.89
CA VAL A 82 -26.22 -10.31 18.33
C VAL A 82 -26.11 -10.51 16.83
N PHE A 83 -25.44 -9.59 16.14
CA PHE A 83 -25.18 -9.67 14.71
C PHE A 83 -24.23 -10.83 14.38
N LEU A 84 -24.59 -11.64 13.41
CA LEU A 84 -23.92 -12.89 13.01
C LEU A 84 -23.70 -13.87 14.16
N GLN A 85 -24.53 -13.81 15.20
CA GLN A 85 -24.37 -14.64 16.40
C GLN A 85 -24.34 -16.15 16.09
N GLY A 86 -25.14 -16.62 15.14
CA GLY A 86 -25.15 -18.03 14.74
C GLY A 86 -23.84 -18.52 14.17
N PHE A 87 -23.11 -17.66 13.46
CA PHE A 87 -21.75 -17.96 12.98
C PHE A 87 -20.72 -17.79 14.09
N LEU A 88 -20.82 -16.70 14.87
CA LEU A 88 -19.87 -16.41 15.95
C LEU A 88 -19.87 -17.49 17.03
N ALA A 89 -21.03 -18.08 17.36
CA ALA A 89 -21.13 -19.14 18.35
C ALA A 89 -20.45 -20.46 17.93
N ARG A 90 -20.06 -20.59 16.66
CA ARG A 90 -19.26 -21.72 16.16
C ARG A 90 -17.76 -21.45 16.24
N VAL A 91 -17.38 -20.25 16.59
CA VAL A 91 -15.98 -19.78 16.67
C VAL A 91 -15.60 -19.41 18.11
N PHE A 92 -16.53 -18.80 18.84
CA PHE A 92 -16.34 -18.33 20.20
C PHE A 92 -17.44 -18.89 21.13
N ASP A 93 -17.08 -19.16 22.35
CA ASP A 93 -18.05 -19.57 23.39
C ASP A 93 -19.06 -18.43 23.65
N PRO A 94 -20.37 -18.72 23.55
CA PRO A 94 -21.40 -17.67 23.70
C PRO A 94 -21.50 -17.07 25.09
N ALA A 95 -21.00 -17.74 26.12
CA ALA A 95 -21.06 -17.27 27.49
C ALA A 95 -19.86 -16.44 27.87
N SER A 96 -18.65 -16.94 27.60
CA SER A 96 -17.39 -16.28 27.97
C SER A 96 -16.85 -15.35 26.88
N GLY A 97 -17.16 -15.60 25.62
CA GLY A 97 -16.56 -14.93 24.47
C GLY A 97 -15.15 -15.45 24.15
N ALA A 98 -14.68 -16.50 24.81
CA ALA A 98 -13.39 -17.12 24.51
C ALA A 98 -13.42 -17.87 23.18
N LEU A 99 -12.30 -17.90 22.47
CA LEU A 99 -12.13 -18.71 21.28
C LEU A 99 -12.27 -20.19 21.66
N LEU A 100 -13.02 -20.96 20.87
CA LEU A 100 -13.18 -22.39 21.07
C LEU A 100 -11.86 -23.12 20.75
N ASP A 101 -11.60 -24.24 21.42
CA ASP A 101 -10.41 -25.08 21.15
C ASP A 101 -10.37 -25.61 19.71
N SER A 102 -11.56 -25.84 19.13
CA SER A 102 -11.71 -26.27 17.73
C SER A 102 -12.74 -25.34 17.02
N PRO A 103 -12.34 -24.13 16.63
CA PRO A 103 -13.24 -23.19 15.95
C PRO A 103 -13.59 -23.68 14.54
N ASP A 104 -14.83 -23.47 14.14
CA ASP A 104 -15.31 -23.85 12.81
C ASP A 104 -14.73 -22.90 11.73
N ILE A 105 -13.85 -23.43 10.89
CA ILE A 105 -13.18 -22.69 9.82
C ILE A 105 -14.17 -22.18 8.77
N GLU A 106 -15.23 -22.95 8.44
CA GLU A 106 -16.28 -22.51 7.52
C GLU A 106 -17.07 -21.32 8.07
N ALA A 107 -17.30 -21.30 9.39
CA ALA A 107 -17.92 -20.15 10.03
C ALA A 107 -17.01 -18.90 10.02
N ILE A 108 -15.72 -19.06 10.26
CA ILE A 108 -14.73 -17.97 10.12
C ILE A 108 -14.73 -17.44 8.68
N TYR A 109 -14.69 -18.33 7.69
CA TYR A 109 -14.77 -17.94 6.28
C TYR A 109 -16.06 -17.17 5.98
N ALA A 110 -17.21 -17.70 6.41
CA ALA A 110 -18.51 -17.07 6.20
C ALA A 110 -18.56 -15.65 6.80
N ILE A 111 -18.11 -15.48 8.03
CA ILE A 111 -18.05 -14.18 8.70
C ILE A 111 -17.17 -13.20 7.89
N ARG A 112 -16.00 -13.61 7.46
CA ARG A 112 -15.10 -12.77 6.66
C ARG A 112 -15.72 -12.38 5.32
N GLN A 113 -16.36 -13.31 4.64
CA GLN A 113 -17.07 -12.99 3.40
C GLN A 113 -18.18 -11.95 3.63
N LEU A 114 -19.06 -12.17 4.58
CA LEU A 114 -20.20 -11.31 4.87
C LEU A 114 -19.80 -9.91 5.36
N THR A 115 -18.67 -9.79 6.02
CA THR A 115 -18.22 -8.50 6.57
C THR A 115 -17.28 -7.72 5.65
N LEU A 116 -16.51 -8.38 4.78
CA LEU A 116 -15.46 -7.73 4.00
C LEU A 116 -15.76 -7.61 2.50
N MET A 117 -16.80 -8.29 1.97
CA MET A 117 -17.07 -8.33 0.53
C MET A 117 -17.20 -6.95 -0.14
N PHE A 118 -17.70 -5.96 0.59
CA PHE A 118 -17.86 -4.60 0.08
C PHE A 118 -16.82 -3.60 0.57
N SER A 119 -15.84 -4.03 1.35
CA SER A 119 -14.83 -3.15 1.95
C SER A 119 -13.99 -2.36 0.95
N LYS A 120 -13.87 -2.86 -0.27
CA LYS A 120 -13.10 -2.24 -1.36
C LYS A 120 -13.95 -1.78 -2.53
N ILE A 121 -15.26 -1.62 -2.32
CA ILE A 121 -16.13 -1.16 -3.41
C ILE A 121 -15.68 0.23 -3.86
N ALA A 122 -15.43 0.37 -5.16
CA ALA A 122 -15.14 1.65 -5.78
C ALA A 122 -16.46 2.29 -6.22
N LEU A 123 -16.72 3.50 -5.75
CA LEU A 123 -17.83 4.29 -6.28
C LEU A 123 -17.36 5.05 -7.52
N PRO A 124 -18.20 5.14 -8.56
CA PRO A 124 -17.91 5.96 -9.72
C PRO A 124 -17.75 7.42 -9.26
N ARG A 125 -16.77 8.13 -9.82
CA ARG A 125 -16.51 9.56 -9.56
C ARG A 125 -17.67 10.46 -10.02
N ALA A 126 -18.52 9.97 -10.90
CA ALA A 126 -19.67 10.72 -11.41
C ALA A 126 -20.83 10.64 -10.42
N SER A 127 -21.36 11.81 -10.09
CA SER A 127 -22.56 12.05 -9.33
C SER A 127 -23.66 10.98 -9.55
N VAL A 128 -23.84 10.12 -8.58
CA VAL A 128 -25.16 9.50 -8.40
C VAL A 128 -26.06 10.63 -7.90
N GLN A 129 -27.02 11.09 -8.73
CA GLN A 129 -28.00 12.08 -8.33
C GLN A 129 -28.62 11.65 -6.99
N GLY A 130 -28.49 12.49 -5.97
CA GLY A 130 -29.06 12.26 -4.65
C GLY A 130 -28.10 11.68 -3.60
N MET A 131 -26.85 11.36 -3.91
CA MET A 131 -25.82 11.17 -2.89
C MET A 131 -24.95 12.43 -2.83
N PRO A 132 -24.69 12.96 -1.62
CA PRO A 132 -23.70 14.02 -1.49
C PRO A 132 -22.36 13.51 -2.05
N ASN A 133 -21.59 14.42 -2.66
CA ASN A 133 -20.24 14.18 -3.24
C ASN A 133 -19.20 13.72 -2.18
N GLU A 134 -19.55 12.79 -1.30
CA GLU A 134 -18.82 12.44 -0.10
C GLU A 134 -17.81 11.29 -0.27
N VAL A 135 -17.60 10.81 -1.48
CA VAL A 135 -16.76 9.60 -1.65
C VAL A 135 -15.29 9.87 -1.39
N VAL A 136 -14.84 11.07 -1.70
CA VAL A 136 -13.55 11.58 -1.20
C VAL A 136 -13.77 13.06 -0.91
N THR A 137 -14.29 13.37 0.25
CA THR A 137 -14.47 14.77 0.63
C THR A 137 -13.11 15.41 0.88
N PRO A 138 -12.92 16.71 0.58
CA PRO A 138 -11.72 17.46 0.95
C PRO A 138 -11.38 17.33 2.43
N ARG A 139 -12.38 17.03 3.28
CA ARG A 139 -12.20 16.76 4.71
C ARG A 139 -11.48 15.43 4.95
N ARG A 140 -11.84 14.35 4.26
CA ARG A 140 -11.18 13.03 4.41
C ARG A 140 -9.75 13.04 3.88
N GLU A 141 -9.50 13.75 2.79
CA GLU A 141 -8.15 13.94 2.27
C GLU A 141 -7.28 14.72 3.25
N ARG A 142 -7.79 15.82 3.80
CA ARG A 142 -7.07 16.61 4.82
C ARG A 142 -6.79 15.81 6.08
N LEU A 143 -7.77 15.00 6.54
CA LEU A 143 -7.58 14.13 7.69
C LEU A 143 -6.48 13.09 7.42
N ALA A 144 -6.54 12.40 6.28
CA ALA A 144 -5.53 11.43 5.90
C ALA A 144 -4.13 12.05 5.76
N MET A 145 -4.03 13.28 5.23
CA MET A 145 -2.76 14.01 5.16
C MET A 145 -2.25 14.42 6.54
N SER A 146 -3.15 14.83 7.43
CA SER A 146 -2.77 15.15 8.83
C SER A 146 -2.24 13.92 9.56
N GLU A 147 -2.94 12.78 9.43
CA GLU A 147 -2.51 11.50 10.00
C GLU A 147 -1.16 11.03 9.41
N TYR A 148 -0.95 11.25 8.10
CA TYR A 148 0.32 10.95 7.45
C TYR A 148 1.48 11.79 8.03
N VAL A 149 1.30 13.11 8.15
CA VAL A 149 2.31 14.00 8.74
C VAL A 149 2.61 13.63 10.19
N GLN A 150 1.57 13.29 10.97
CA GLN A 150 1.75 12.84 12.34
C GLN A 150 2.56 11.53 12.40
N CYS A 151 2.23 10.55 11.55
CA CYS A 151 2.96 9.28 11.46
C CYS A 151 4.44 9.50 11.11
N GLU A 152 4.75 10.41 10.18
CA GLU A 152 6.13 10.77 9.83
C GLU A 152 6.90 11.36 11.02
N GLN A 153 6.24 12.17 11.84
CA GLN A 153 6.84 12.72 13.07
C GLN A 153 7.08 11.64 14.12
N GLU A 154 6.11 10.73 14.30
CA GLU A 154 6.22 9.60 15.24
C GLU A 154 7.35 8.66 14.82
N VAL A 155 7.51 8.37 13.52
CA VAL A 155 8.61 7.55 13.00
C VAL A 155 9.96 8.23 13.26
N LYS A 156 10.10 9.53 12.95
CA LYS A 156 11.33 10.28 13.23
C LYS A 156 11.69 10.29 14.73
N PHE A 157 10.69 10.42 15.58
CA PHE A 157 10.91 10.34 17.02
C PHE A 157 11.38 8.94 17.44
N SER A 158 10.69 7.90 16.96
CA SER A 158 11.07 6.51 17.22
C SER A 158 12.49 6.21 16.75
N ASP A 159 12.88 6.66 15.56
CA ASP A 159 14.25 6.50 15.05
C ASP A 159 15.28 7.22 15.93
N SER A 160 14.93 8.39 16.48
CA SER A 160 15.83 9.19 17.30
C SER A 160 16.14 8.57 18.66
N ILE A 161 15.25 7.70 19.16
CA ILE A 161 15.41 7.01 20.46
C ILE A 161 15.81 5.55 20.32
N LEU A 162 16.03 5.08 19.07
CA LEU A 162 16.42 3.69 18.82
C LEU A 162 17.81 3.42 19.42
N ASP A 163 17.90 2.36 20.22
CA ASP A 163 19.17 1.94 20.80
C ASP A 163 20.16 1.53 19.68
N PRO A 164 21.37 2.15 19.65
CA PRO A 164 22.39 1.77 18.67
C PRO A 164 22.72 0.27 18.64
N GLN A 165 22.56 -0.44 19.75
CA GLN A 165 22.79 -1.88 19.81
C GLN A 165 21.83 -2.65 18.90
N PHE A 166 20.56 -2.25 18.81
CA PHE A 166 19.62 -2.88 17.85
C PHE A 166 20.03 -2.69 16.40
N ILE A 167 20.62 -1.53 16.06
CA ILE A 167 21.11 -1.27 14.72
C ILE A 167 22.29 -2.20 14.39
N GLU A 168 23.22 -2.35 15.32
CA GLU A 168 24.38 -3.24 15.13
C GLU A 168 23.98 -4.72 15.06
N ASP A 169 23.05 -5.15 15.89
CA ASP A 169 22.51 -6.51 15.85
C ASP A 169 21.76 -6.77 14.53
N PHE A 170 20.97 -5.80 14.04
CA PHE A 170 20.30 -5.89 12.75
C PHE A 170 21.31 -6.01 11.60
N LYS A 171 22.35 -5.19 11.59
CA LYS A 171 23.43 -5.26 10.58
C LYS A 171 24.11 -6.63 10.60
N ARG A 172 24.48 -7.13 11.77
CA ARG A 172 25.11 -8.43 11.94
C ARG A 172 24.25 -9.56 11.40
N VAL A 173 22.97 -9.59 11.79
CA VAL A 173 22.02 -10.63 11.30
C VAL A 173 21.81 -10.50 9.79
N SER A 174 21.70 -9.29 9.27
CA SER A 174 21.52 -9.04 7.84
C SER A 174 22.73 -9.53 7.03
N LEU A 175 23.94 -9.32 7.52
CA LEU A 175 25.17 -9.82 6.87
C LEU A 175 25.24 -11.35 6.90
N VAL A 176 24.83 -11.99 7.99
CA VAL A 176 24.78 -13.46 8.07
C VAL A 176 23.75 -14.04 7.09
N LEU A 177 22.60 -13.39 6.92
CA LEU A 177 21.52 -13.91 6.06
C LEU A 177 21.72 -13.56 4.59
N TYR A 178 22.28 -12.40 4.29
CA TYR A 178 22.30 -11.82 2.94
C TYR A 178 23.68 -11.36 2.48
N GLY A 179 24.76 -11.69 3.20
CA GLY A 179 26.12 -11.25 2.88
C GLY A 179 26.51 -11.58 1.44
N ASP A 180 26.39 -12.83 1.04
CA ASP A 180 26.71 -13.29 -0.33
C ASP A 180 25.88 -12.55 -1.40
N MET A 181 24.62 -12.21 -1.07
CA MET A 181 23.77 -11.41 -1.95
C MET A 181 24.29 -9.98 -2.07
N PHE A 182 24.70 -9.37 -0.97
CA PHE A 182 25.23 -8.00 -0.98
C PHE A 182 26.56 -7.93 -1.74
N ASP A 183 27.46 -8.89 -1.54
CA ASP A 183 28.73 -8.97 -2.27
C ASP A 183 28.49 -9.09 -3.78
N TRP A 184 27.56 -9.96 -4.18
CA TRP A 184 27.18 -10.07 -5.58
C TRP A 184 26.54 -8.79 -6.14
N MET A 185 25.72 -8.10 -5.34
CA MET A 185 25.13 -6.83 -5.74
C MET A 185 26.19 -5.76 -5.94
N GLU A 186 27.17 -5.67 -5.04
CA GLU A 186 28.30 -4.74 -5.12
C GLU A 186 29.18 -5.03 -6.35
N GLU A 187 29.50 -6.29 -6.60
CA GLU A 187 30.20 -6.70 -7.81
C GLU A 187 29.45 -6.32 -9.08
N THR A 188 28.13 -6.58 -9.11
CA THR A 188 27.26 -6.22 -10.25
C THR A 188 27.21 -4.72 -10.50
N LEU A 189 27.18 -3.92 -9.44
CA LEU A 189 27.22 -2.45 -9.53
C LEU A 189 28.60 -1.97 -10.02
N SER A 190 29.69 -2.53 -9.49
CA SER A 190 31.06 -2.10 -9.82
C SER A 190 31.44 -2.31 -11.30
N ILE A 191 30.90 -3.35 -11.93
CA ILE A 191 31.11 -3.62 -13.36
C ILE A 191 30.06 -2.98 -14.27
N SER A 192 29.27 -2.03 -13.75
CA SER A 192 28.25 -1.25 -14.47
C SER A 192 27.29 -2.11 -15.32
N LYS A 193 26.97 -3.31 -14.86
CA LYS A 193 26.01 -4.20 -15.52
C LYS A 193 24.54 -3.87 -15.22
N LEU A 194 24.32 -2.92 -14.34
CA LEU A 194 22.98 -2.52 -13.96
C LEU A 194 22.42 -1.55 -14.99
N LEU A 195 21.44 -2.00 -15.79
CA LEU A 195 20.71 -1.15 -16.74
C LEU A 195 19.36 -0.76 -16.16
N PRO A 196 19.20 0.49 -15.72
CA PRO A 196 17.91 0.98 -15.25
C PRO A 196 16.85 1.00 -16.35
N LYS A 197 15.58 0.98 -15.96
CA LYS A 197 14.43 1.15 -16.87
C LYS A 197 13.35 1.96 -16.18
N HIS A 198 12.69 2.84 -16.93
CA HIS A 198 11.52 3.53 -16.42
C HIS A 198 10.34 2.55 -16.22
N GLY A 199 9.71 2.64 -15.05
CA GLY A 199 8.44 1.96 -14.81
C GLY A 199 7.27 2.68 -15.51
N PRO A 200 6.07 2.06 -15.56
CA PRO A 200 4.88 2.67 -16.19
C PRO A 200 4.27 3.80 -15.34
N GLY A 201 4.71 3.97 -14.08
CA GLY A 201 4.16 4.93 -13.13
C GLY A 201 4.39 6.39 -13.49
N ALA A 202 3.58 7.28 -12.90
CA ALA A 202 3.78 8.72 -12.98
C ALA A 202 5.05 9.13 -12.21
N VAL A 203 5.63 10.27 -12.59
CA VAL A 203 6.81 10.87 -11.94
C VAL A 203 6.46 12.26 -11.39
N ALA A 204 7.23 12.73 -10.40
CA ALA A 204 6.99 14.02 -9.75
C ALA A 204 7.17 15.20 -10.68
N ASP A 205 8.06 15.05 -11.65
CA ASP A 205 8.40 16.05 -12.69
C ASP A 205 7.22 16.44 -13.60
N ARG A 206 6.06 15.79 -13.46
CA ARG A 206 4.84 15.99 -14.25
C ARG A 206 5.05 15.78 -15.76
N LEU A 207 6.04 14.98 -16.12
CA LEU A 207 6.30 14.60 -17.50
C LEU A 207 5.15 13.76 -18.06
N SER A 208 4.80 13.97 -19.33
CA SER A 208 3.87 13.08 -20.04
C SER A 208 4.48 11.68 -20.20
N SER A 209 3.65 10.68 -20.47
CA SER A 209 3.99 9.25 -20.38
C SER A 209 5.37 8.88 -20.96
N ASN A 210 5.72 9.39 -22.15
CA ASN A 210 6.98 9.08 -22.83
C ASN A 210 8.09 10.11 -22.58
N ALA A 211 7.77 11.35 -22.16
CA ALA A 211 8.74 12.39 -21.94
C ALA A 211 9.77 12.07 -20.83
N LYS A 212 9.45 11.15 -19.94
CA LYS A 212 10.40 10.69 -18.93
C LYS A 212 11.60 9.95 -19.51
N TYR A 213 11.48 9.36 -20.71
CA TYR A 213 12.59 8.71 -21.39
C TYR A 213 13.59 9.70 -21.98
N ASP A 214 13.17 10.95 -22.20
CA ASP A 214 14.01 12.03 -22.70
C ASP A 214 14.51 12.95 -21.56
N SER A 215 14.16 12.66 -20.31
CA SER A 215 14.57 13.45 -19.16
C SER A 215 16.08 13.35 -18.93
N ARG A 216 16.74 14.50 -18.90
CA ARG A 216 18.17 14.63 -18.62
C ARG A 216 18.45 15.26 -17.27
N THR A 217 17.43 15.31 -16.42
CA THR A 217 17.56 15.85 -15.06
C THR A 217 18.12 14.78 -14.14
N TRP A 218 19.20 15.11 -13.47
CA TRP A 218 19.88 14.29 -12.49
C TRP A 218 20.13 15.09 -11.23
N THR A 219 20.43 14.49 -10.09
CA THR A 219 20.80 15.22 -8.88
C THR A 219 22.28 15.02 -8.57
N THR A 220 22.95 16.03 -8.01
CA THR A 220 24.36 15.91 -7.60
C THR A 220 24.57 14.80 -6.56
N ARG A 221 23.59 14.58 -5.69
CA ARG A 221 23.61 13.46 -4.74
C ARG A 221 23.55 12.10 -5.44
N LEU A 222 22.72 11.97 -6.47
CA LEU A 222 22.61 10.75 -7.24
C LEU A 222 23.88 10.54 -8.08
N GLN A 223 24.45 11.62 -8.64
CA GLN A 223 25.72 11.60 -9.39
C GLN A 223 26.89 11.05 -8.58
N SER A 224 26.93 11.33 -7.27
CA SER A 224 28.03 10.86 -6.41
C SER A 224 28.02 9.35 -6.17
N VAL A 225 26.87 8.68 -6.38
CA VAL A 225 26.71 7.23 -6.18
C VAL A 225 26.46 6.50 -7.49
N PHE A 226 25.69 7.10 -8.37
CA PHE A 226 25.29 6.56 -9.67
C PHE A 226 25.55 7.62 -10.76
N PRO A 227 26.73 7.67 -11.35
CA PRO A 227 27.06 8.65 -12.39
C PRO A 227 26.13 8.53 -13.60
N ALA A 228 25.59 9.65 -14.06
CA ALA A 228 24.66 9.69 -15.20
C ALA A 228 25.30 9.10 -16.48
N GLU A 229 26.60 9.25 -16.62
CA GLU A 229 27.39 8.74 -17.72
C GLU A 229 27.34 7.20 -17.80
N ASP A 230 27.33 6.54 -16.65
CA ASP A 230 27.36 5.08 -16.55
C ASP A 230 25.95 4.46 -16.64
N TYR A 231 24.93 5.17 -16.16
CA TYR A 231 23.60 4.59 -16.01
C TYR A 231 22.56 5.15 -16.99
N LEU A 232 22.70 6.36 -17.49
CA LEU A 232 21.82 6.95 -18.50
C LEU A 232 22.33 6.77 -19.92
N VAL A 233 23.59 7.08 -20.17
CA VAL A 233 24.19 7.07 -21.52
C VAL A 233 24.15 5.70 -22.19
N PRO A 234 24.42 4.57 -21.51
CA PRO A 234 24.34 3.25 -22.11
C PRO A 234 22.93 2.83 -22.49
N ASN A 235 21.90 3.51 -21.98
CA ASN A 235 20.53 3.24 -22.35
C ASN A 235 20.23 3.91 -23.70
N GLY A 236 19.95 3.12 -24.74
CA GLY A 236 19.78 3.58 -26.11
C GLY A 236 18.77 4.74 -26.31
N HIS A 237 17.93 5.00 -25.32
CA HIS A 237 17.01 6.15 -25.32
C HIS A 237 17.73 7.51 -25.25
N TYR A 238 18.94 7.56 -24.75
CA TYR A 238 19.71 8.79 -24.57
C TYR A 238 20.81 9.00 -25.63
N ASN A 239 21.05 8.01 -26.49
CA ASN A 239 22.13 8.05 -27.47
C ASN A 239 21.93 9.05 -28.61
N GLY A 240 20.69 9.38 -28.97
CA GLY A 240 20.43 10.22 -30.15
C GLY A 240 20.68 11.71 -29.96
N SER A 241 20.89 12.17 -28.73
CA SER A 241 20.91 13.59 -28.43
C SER A 241 22.16 14.10 -27.69
N VAL A 242 23.05 13.20 -27.33
CA VAL A 242 24.29 13.52 -26.60
C VAL A 242 25.54 13.47 -27.50
N VAL A 243 25.43 12.80 -28.64
CA VAL A 243 26.51 12.73 -29.62
C VAL A 243 26.31 13.88 -30.61
N SER A 244 26.87 15.04 -30.30
CA SER A 244 27.14 16.03 -31.34
C SER A 244 28.31 15.52 -32.20
N ASP A 245 28.27 15.76 -33.48
CA ASP A 245 29.11 15.24 -34.53
C ASP A 245 30.63 15.46 -34.44
N SER A 246 31.16 15.85 -33.30
CA SER A 246 32.54 16.26 -33.15
C SER A 246 33.54 15.22 -32.65
N CYS A 247 33.15 13.98 -32.46
CA CYS A 247 33.99 12.92 -31.87
C CYS A 247 34.50 11.85 -32.85
N TYR A 248 34.72 12.16 -34.10
CA TYR A 248 35.50 11.32 -35.00
C TYR A 248 36.91 11.89 -35.10
N SER A 249 37.75 11.65 -34.11
CA SER A 249 39.19 11.69 -34.25
C SER A 249 39.77 10.45 -33.58
N GLU A 250 40.64 9.79 -34.28
CA GLU A 250 41.17 8.43 -33.99
C GLU A 250 42.09 8.32 -32.75
N SER A 251 42.15 9.32 -31.89
CA SER A 251 43.00 9.33 -30.70
C SER A 251 42.26 9.49 -29.36
N ALA A 252 41.02 9.14 -29.29
CA ALA A 252 40.14 9.52 -28.16
C ALA A 252 39.80 8.33 -27.27
N THR A 253 40.66 7.94 -26.38
CA THR A 253 40.26 6.96 -25.34
C THR A 253 39.92 7.56 -23.97
N ALA A 254 40.30 8.79 -23.65
CA ALA A 254 40.07 9.34 -22.31
C ALA A 254 39.32 10.67 -22.25
N HIS A 255 39.20 11.40 -23.34
CA HIS A 255 38.64 12.78 -23.31
C HIS A 255 37.16 12.88 -23.74
N CYS A 256 36.61 11.81 -24.25
CA CYS A 256 35.23 11.84 -24.77
C CYS A 256 34.15 11.91 -23.68
N TYR A 257 34.47 11.52 -22.47
CA TYR A 257 33.50 11.49 -21.37
C TYR A 257 33.20 12.88 -20.77
N SER A 258 34.17 13.77 -20.75
CA SER A 258 33.99 15.11 -20.18
C SER A 258 33.11 16.06 -21.04
N VAL A 259 33.09 15.85 -22.35
CA VAL A 259 32.26 16.65 -23.27
C VAL A 259 30.81 16.17 -23.29
N ARG A 260 30.56 14.91 -22.90
CA ARG A 260 29.22 14.29 -22.87
C ARG A 260 28.36 14.72 -21.67
N SER A 261 28.99 15.24 -20.61
CA SER A 261 28.28 15.73 -19.42
C SER A 261 27.49 17.02 -19.66
N THR A 262 27.77 17.77 -20.74
CA THR A 262 27.13 19.05 -21.07
C THR A 262 25.65 18.95 -21.44
N GLY A 263 25.10 17.75 -21.58
CA GLY A 263 23.69 17.53 -21.87
C GLY A 263 22.80 17.25 -20.65
N PHE A 264 23.39 17.09 -19.45
CA PHE A 264 22.64 16.81 -18.24
C PHE A 264 22.39 18.05 -17.42
N ASN A 265 21.18 18.14 -16.86
CA ASN A 265 20.80 19.18 -15.91
C ASN A 265 20.98 18.62 -14.50
N PHE A 266 22.07 19.01 -13.83
CA PHE A 266 22.33 18.62 -12.45
C PHE A 266 21.64 19.56 -11.48
N LEU A 267 20.84 18.99 -10.58
CA LEU A 267 20.14 19.71 -9.54
C LEU A 267 20.92 19.58 -8.21
N GLU A 268 21.26 20.72 -7.64
CA GLU A 268 21.90 20.79 -6.33
C GLU A 268 20.89 20.50 -5.21
N PRO A 269 21.37 20.07 -4.02
CA PRO A 269 20.53 19.95 -2.83
C PRO A 269 19.78 21.26 -2.56
N GLY A 270 18.47 21.17 -2.39
CA GLY A 270 17.59 22.34 -2.25
C GLY A 270 16.93 22.82 -3.55
N SER A 271 17.52 22.52 -4.72
CA SER A 271 16.88 22.71 -6.04
C SER A 271 16.27 21.43 -6.60
N GLU A 272 16.43 20.32 -5.90
CA GLU A 272 15.89 19.02 -6.31
C GLU A 272 14.36 19.06 -6.39
N ILE A 273 13.82 18.34 -7.37
CA ILE A 273 12.37 18.18 -7.49
C ILE A 273 11.86 17.40 -6.29
N PRO A 274 10.95 17.96 -5.48
CA PRO A 274 10.44 17.27 -4.32
C PRO A 274 9.52 16.12 -4.71
N VAL A 275 9.45 15.10 -3.86
CA VAL A 275 8.43 14.06 -3.93
C VAL A 275 7.04 14.68 -3.94
N ARG A 276 6.20 14.23 -4.84
CA ARG A 276 4.82 14.70 -4.94
C ARG A 276 3.87 13.74 -4.25
N VAL A 277 3.30 14.18 -3.14
CA VAL A 277 2.31 13.41 -2.40
C VAL A 277 0.93 13.62 -3.00
N ILE A 278 0.25 12.51 -3.28
CA ILE A 278 -1.13 12.50 -3.80
C ILE A 278 -2.00 11.53 -3.03
N THR A 279 -3.31 11.76 -3.10
CA THR A 279 -4.30 10.82 -2.60
C THR A 279 -4.89 10.01 -3.74
N VAL A 280 -5.05 8.70 -3.54
CA VAL A 280 -5.76 7.83 -4.48
C VAL A 280 -6.86 7.08 -3.75
N PRO A 281 -8.01 6.82 -4.40
CA PRO A 281 -9.08 6.04 -3.79
C PRO A 281 -8.60 4.65 -3.38
N LYS A 282 -8.91 4.25 -2.14
CA LYS A 282 -8.63 2.90 -1.64
C LYS A 282 -9.89 2.25 -1.07
N THR A 283 -10.55 2.97 -0.17
CA THR A 283 -11.80 2.56 0.48
C THR A 283 -12.71 3.78 0.60
N LEU A 284 -13.98 3.56 0.95
CA LEU A 284 -14.89 4.68 1.26
C LEU A 284 -14.48 5.43 2.53
N LYS A 285 -13.76 4.77 3.44
CA LYS A 285 -13.36 5.36 4.72
C LYS A 285 -12.19 6.33 4.56
N THR A 286 -11.13 5.89 3.89
CA THR A 286 -9.90 6.68 3.76
C THR A 286 -9.27 6.50 2.39
N PRO A 287 -8.74 7.56 1.76
CA PRO A 287 -7.89 7.44 0.59
C PRO A 287 -6.54 6.82 0.98
N ARG A 288 -5.80 6.34 -0.01
CA ARG A 288 -4.38 5.97 0.15
C ARG A 288 -3.53 7.19 -0.19
N ILE A 289 -2.56 7.49 0.62
CA ILE A 289 -1.51 8.45 0.32
C ILE A 289 -0.41 7.72 -0.45
N ILE A 290 0.04 8.32 -1.54
CA ILE A 290 1.13 7.83 -2.38
C ILE A 290 2.11 8.97 -2.58
N ALA A 291 3.38 8.68 -2.35
CA ALA A 291 4.50 9.53 -2.73
C ALA A 291 4.95 9.16 -4.14
N ILE A 292 5.07 10.14 -5.01
CA ILE A 292 5.54 9.98 -6.39
C ILE A 292 6.93 10.59 -6.44
N GLU A 293 7.91 9.77 -6.80
CA GLU A 293 9.31 10.16 -6.88
C GLU A 293 9.64 10.94 -8.15
N PRO A 294 10.69 11.77 -8.15
CA PRO A 294 11.29 12.33 -9.36
C PRO A 294 11.74 11.24 -10.34
N ALA A 295 11.76 11.58 -11.64
CA ALA A 295 12.06 10.62 -12.70
C ALA A 295 13.42 9.94 -12.53
N CYS A 296 14.47 10.67 -12.20
CA CYS A 296 15.81 10.12 -11.96
C CYS A 296 15.86 9.17 -10.76
N MET A 297 15.21 9.53 -9.66
CA MET A 297 15.12 8.67 -8.47
C MET A 297 14.36 7.39 -8.75
N GLN A 298 13.16 7.49 -9.35
CA GLN A 298 12.38 6.32 -9.73
C GLN A 298 13.12 5.39 -10.70
N TYR A 299 13.91 5.96 -11.62
CA TYR A 299 14.70 5.22 -12.58
C TYR A 299 15.75 4.32 -11.90
N MET A 300 16.52 4.87 -10.96
CA MET A 300 17.51 4.12 -10.20
C MET A 300 16.89 3.15 -9.19
N GLN A 301 15.80 3.53 -8.53
CA GLN A 301 15.05 2.63 -7.65
C GLN A 301 14.57 1.38 -8.39
N GLN A 302 14.12 1.51 -9.65
CA GLN A 302 13.71 0.34 -10.45
C GLN A 302 14.89 -0.58 -10.81
N ALA A 303 16.09 -0.02 -10.97
CA ALA A 303 17.30 -0.81 -11.18
C ALA A 303 17.68 -1.59 -9.92
N LEU A 304 17.76 -0.90 -8.78
CA LEU A 304 18.07 -1.53 -7.49
C LEU A 304 17.02 -2.59 -7.11
N PHE A 305 15.75 -2.31 -7.35
CA PHE A 305 14.68 -3.28 -7.11
C PHE A 305 14.88 -4.59 -7.89
N ARG A 306 15.28 -4.51 -9.15
CA ARG A 306 15.59 -5.69 -9.96
C ARG A 306 16.83 -6.42 -9.43
N LEU A 307 17.87 -5.68 -9.09
CA LEU A 307 19.07 -6.24 -8.53
C LEU A 307 18.79 -7.04 -7.26
N ILE A 308 17.99 -6.48 -6.35
CA ILE A 308 17.55 -7.17 -5.13
C ILE A 308 16.75 -8.43 -5.48
N LEU A 309 15.78 -8.34 -6.41
CA LEU A 309 14.98 -9.50 -6.81
C LEU A 309 15.81 -10.61 -7.44
N ASP A 310 16.83 -10.27 -8.21
CA ASP A 310 17.70 -11.23 -8.84
C ASP A 310 18.69 -11.83 -7.82
N GLY A 311 19.13 -11.05 -6.84
CA GLY A 311 19.90 -11.54 -5.70
C GLY A 311 19.14 -12.53 -4.82
N LEU A 312 17.83 -12.28 -4.58
CA LEU A 312 16.98 -13.17 -3.79
C LEU A 312 16.64 -14.51 -4.48
N LYS A 313 16.87 -14.62 -5.78
CA LYS A 313 16.67 -15.87 -6.54
C LYS A 313 17.91 -16.77 -6.58
N ARG A 314 19.04 -16.25 -6.17
CA ARG A 314 20.32 -16.96 -6.09
C ARG A 314 20.42 -17.78 -4.83
#